data_61e85cb82a545995e5ba09a238c41777
#
_entry.id   61e85cb82a545995e5ba09a238c41777
#
_cell.length_a   1.000
_cell.length_b   1.000
_cell.length_c   1.000
_cell.angle_alpha   90.00
_cell.angle_beta   90.00
_cell.angle_gamma   90.00
#
_symmetry.space_group_name_H-M   'P 1'
#
loop_
_entity.id
_entity.type
_entity.pdbx_description
1 polymer ?
#
loop_
_entity_poly.entity_id
_entity_poly.type
_entity_poly.pdbx_seq_one_letter_code
_entity_poly.pdbx_strand_id
1 'polypeptide(L)'
;GLGMAEAMLNGTPCIATNWSANTEFMDEKSACMVDYQLIELTEDIGPFKAGNRWADADVAQAAEYMKRLYADKAFYDIIKNNALSHINEVLSEERITVMMRERVEAIRKEAKEALKKNEEK
;
A
#
# COMPACT_ATOMS: atom_id res chain seq x y z
N GLY A 1 7.05 2.41 -1.54
CA GLY A 1 5.90 3.14 -1.47
C GLY A 1 5.92 4.66 -1.53
N LEU A 2 6.98 5.36 -1.09
CA LEU A 2 6.95 6.83 -1.00
C LEU A 2 6.69 7.51 -2.36
N GLY A 3 7.36 7.09 -3.43
CA GLY A 3 7.15 7.65 -4.77
C GLY A 3 5.73 7.47 -5.30
N MET A 4 5.03 6.39 -4.95
CA MET A 4 3.62 6.22 -5.31
C MET A 4 2.73 7.19 -4.52
N ALA A 5 2.95 7.35 -3.22
CA ALA A 5 2.20 8.31 -2.41
C ALA A 5 2.40 9.75 -2.90
N GLU A 6 3.62 10.13 -3.25
CA GLU A 6 3.93 11.43 -3.85
C GLU A 6 3.25 11.63 -5.21
N ALA A 7 3.21 10.60 -6.06
CA ALA A 7 2.49 10.65 -7.33
C ALA A 7 1.00 10.91 -7.11
N MET A 8 0.37 10.18 -6.18
CA MET A 8 -1.03 10.38 -5.82
C MET A 8 -1.30 11.79 -5.27
N LEU A 9 -0.43 12.31 -4.41
CA LEU A 9 -0.50 13.68 -3.88
C LEU A 9 -0.38 14.75 -4.97
N ASN A 10 0.32 14.46 -6.06
CA ASN A 10 0.42 15.33 -7.23
C ASN A 10 -0.69 15.06 -8.27
N GLY A 11 -1.65 14.22 -7.97
CA GLY A 11 -2.74 13.89 -8.89
C GLY A 11 -2.30 13.10 -10.11
N THR A 12 -1.26 12.31 -9.98
CA THR A 12 -0.81 11.38 -11.02
C THR A 12 -1.37 9.98 -10.74
N PRO A 13 -2.20 9.41 -11.62
CA PRO A 13 -2.69 8.05 -11.48
C PRO A 13 -1.55 7.02 -11.37
N CYS A 14 -1.66 6.11 -10.43
CA CYS A 14 -0.70 5.03 -10.25
C CYS A 14 -1.25 3.71 -10.79
N ILE A 15 -0.35 2.90 -11.38
CA ILE A 15 -0.58 1.49 -11.68
C ILE A 15 0.36 0.70 -10.77
N ALA A 16 -0.17 -0.19 -9.95
CA ALA A 16 0.62 -0.95 -9.00
C ALA A 16 0.03 -2.33 -8.76
N THR A 17 0.88 -3.31 -8.45
CA THR A 17 0.43 -4.64 -8.04
C THR A 17 -0.39 -4.55 -6.75
N ASN A 18 -1.53 -5.22 -6.69
CA ASN A 18 -2.42 -5.23 -5.53
C ASN A 18 -1.83 -6.13 -4.41
N TRP A 19 -0.62 -5.82 -3.98
CA TRP A 19 0.15 -6.61 -3.03
C TRP A 19 1.07 -5.78 -2.15
N SER A 20 1.15 -6.17 -0.86
CA SER A 20 2.10 -5.62 0.09
C SER A 20 1.81 -4.16 0.51
N ALA A 21 2.84 -3.41 0.89
CA ALA A 21 2.73 -2.14 1.60
C ALA A 21 1.96 -1.03 0.87
N ASN A 22 1.89 -1.04 -0.44
CA ASN A 22 1.13 -0.03 -1.18
C ASN A 22 -0.39 -0.18 -0.99
N THR A 23 -0.89 -1.37 -0.63
CA THR A 23 -2.32 -1.58 -0.33
C THR A 23 -2.78 -0.92 0.97
N GLU A 24 -1.86 -0.42 1.78
CA GLU A 24 -2.18 0.38 2.96
C GLU A 24 -2.73 1.79 2.61
N PHE A 25 -2.40 2.30 1.42
CA PHE A 25 -2.78 3.64 0.99
C PHE A 25 -3.29 3.72 -0.46
N MET A 26 -3.46 2.60 -1.12
CA MET A 26 -4.02 2.49 -2.48
C MET A 26 -5.14 1.46 -2.50
N ASP A 27 -6.18 1.75 -3.25
CA ASP A 27 -7.29 0.85 -3.50
C ASP A 27 -7.76 0.93 -4.96
N GLU A 28 -8.69 0.07 -5.35
CA GLU A 28 -9.23 -0.01 -6.72
C GLU A 28 -9.97 1.27 -7.19
N LYS A 29 -10.30 2.17 -6.27
CA LYS A 29 -10.94 3.44 -6.59
C LYS A 29 -9.93 4.54 -6.84
N SER A 30 -8.81 4.50 -6.13
CA SER A 30 -7.77 5.53 -6.09
C SER A 30 -6.56 5.21 -6.96
N ALA A 31 -6.44 3.97 -7.44
CA ALA A 31 -5.34 3.51 -8.30
C ALA A 31 -5.77 2.38 -9.22
N CYS A 32 -4.98 2.11 -10.24
CA CYS A 32 -5.12 0.95 -11.09
C CYS A 32 -4.39 -0.24 -10.44
N MET A 33 -5.12 -1.01 -9.64
CA MET A 33 -4.58 -2.15 -8.91
C MET A 33 -4.50 -3.37 -9.81
N VAL A 34 -3.29 -3.88 -10.01
CA VAL A 34 -3.01 -5.02 -10.89
C VAL A 34 -3.10 -6.31 -10.10
N ASP A 35 -3.86 -7.26 -10.57
CA ASP A 35 -3.97 -8.60 -10.00
C ASP A 35 -2.64 -9.34 -10.08
N TYR A 36 -2.48 -10.36 -9.24
CA TYR A 36 -1.24 -11.11 -9.12
C TYR A 36 -1.52 -12.57 -8.72
N GLN A 37 -0.52 -13.40 -8.93
CA GLN A 37 -0.45 -14.74 -8.35
C GLN A 37 0.76 -14.84 -7.43
N LEU A 38 0.61 -15.50 -6.28
CA LEU A 38 1.76 -15.78 -5.42
C LEU A 38 2.52 -16.97 -5.97
N ILE A 39 3.76 -16.73 -6.38
CA ILE A 39 4.68 -17.77 -6.83
C ILE A 39 5.82 -17.95 -5.83
N GLU A 40 6.35 -19.16 -5.74
CA GLU A 40 7.52 -19.48 -4.95
C GLU A 40 8.78 -19.35 -5.82
N LEU A 41 9.80 -18.68 -5.28
CA LEU A 41 11.09 -18.56 -5.96
C LEU A 41 11.83 -19.90 -5.94
N THR A 42 12.17 -20.41 -7.10
CA THR A 42 12.92 -21.67 -7.26
C THR A 42 14.42 -21.49 -7.14
N GLU A 43 14.89 -20.23 -7.24
CA GLU A 43 16.30 -19.85 -7.11
C GLU A 43 16.44 -18.50 -6.42
N ASP A 44 17.64 -18.16 -5.99
CA ASP A 44 17.94 -16.86 -5.39
C ASP A 44 17.88 -15.75 -6.45
N ILE A 45 17.10 -14.68 -6.18
CA ILE A 45 17.00 -13.50 -7.04
C ILE A 45 17.45 -12.28 -6.23
N GLY A 46 18.68 -11.85 -6.38
CA GLY A 46 19.27 -10.77 -5.61
C GLY A 46 19.21 -11.06 -4.11
N PRO A 47 18.57 -10.19 -3.29
CA PRO A 47 18.44 -10.41 -1.85
C PRO A 47 17.36 -11.44 -1.47
N PHE A 48 16.51 -11.85 -2.42
CA PHE A 48 15.41 -12.78 -2.18
C PHE A 48 15.88 -14.22 -2.36
N LYS A 49 15.65 -15.04 -1.35
CA LYS A 49 16.09 -16.44 -1.32
C LYS A 49 15.07 -17.37 -1.94
N ALA A 50 15.54 -18.47 -2.51
CA ALA A 50 14.70 -19.59 -2.92
C ALA A 50 13.79 -20.01 -1.75
N GLY A 51 12.56 -20.42 -2.06
CA GLY A 51 11.52 -20.72 -1.08
C GLY A 51 10.71 -19.49 -0.60
N ASN A 52 11.17 -18.27 -0.85
CA ASN A 52 10.36 -17.08 -0.62
C ASN A 52 9.25 -16.97 -1.66
N ARG A 53 8.17 -16.30 -1.30
CA ARG A 53 7.02 -16.04 -2.19
C ARG A 53 6.94 -14.56 -2.53
N TRP A 54 6.63 -14.28 -3.78
CA TRP A 54 6.32 -12.92 -4.23
C TRP A 54 5.10 -12.88 -5.13
N ALA A 55 4.60 -11.68 -5.39
CA ALA A 55 3.48 -11.44 -6.27
C ALA A 55 3.96 -11.34 -7.71
N ASP A 56 3.57 -12.29 -8.56
CA ASP A 56 3.74 -12.25 -10.01
C ASP A 56 2.56 -11.49 -10.60
N ALA A 57 2.79 -10.26 -11.05
CA ALA A 57 1.75 -9.35 -11.49
C ALA A 57 1.20 -9.73 -12.88
N ASP A 58 -0.10 -9.50 -13.10
CA ASP A 58 -0.73 -9.63 -14.41
C ASP A 58 -0.28 -8.51 -15.35
N VAL A 59 0.73 -8.82 -16.17
CA VAL A 59 1.32 -7.87 -17.12
C VAL A 59 0.31 -7.42 -18.19
N ALA A 60 -0.62 -8.30 -18.57
CA ALA A 60 -1.64 -7.95 -19.57
C ALA A 60 -2.63 -6.93 -18.99
N GLN A 61 -3.09 -7.12 -17.76
CA GLN A 61 -3.93 -6.17 -17.06
C GLN A 61 -3.20 -4.82 -16.86
N ALA A 62 -1.93 -4.84 -16.48
CA ALA A 62 -1.12 -3.62 -16.36
C ALA A 62 -1.06 -2.85 -17.69
N ALA A 63 -0.85 -3.55 -18.81
CA ALA A 63 -0.83 -2.95 -20.14
C ALA A 63 -2.19 -2.35 -20.54
N GLU A 64 -3.30 -3.00 -20.18
CA GLU A 64 -4.64 -2.45 -20.40
C GLU A 64 -4.90 -1.18 -19.59
N TYR A 65 -4.47 -1.13 -18.31
CA TYR A 65 -4.52 0.10 -17.52
C TYR A 65 -3.71 1.24 -18.15
N MET A 66 -2.49 0.95 -18.64
CA MET A 66 -1.67 1.95 -19.34
C MET A 66 -2.38 2.53 -20.56
N LYS A 67 -2.93 1.65 -21.42
CA LYS A 67 -3.70 2.07 -22.60
C LYS A 67 -4.91 2.91 -22.21
N ARG A 68 -5.66 2.47 -21.20
CA ARG A 68 -6.87 3.14 -20.77
C ARG A 68 -6.58 4.52 -20.18
N LEU A 69 -5.58 4.65 -19.32
CA LEU A 69 -5.15 5.95 -18.78
C LEU A 69 -4.69 6.92 -19.87
N TYR A 70 -4.09 6.41 -20.96
CA TYR A 70 -3.66 7.23 -22.09
C TYR A 70 -4.83 7.65 -22.97
N ALA A 71 -5.76 6.74 -23.27
CA ALA A 71 -6.80 6.95 -24.27
C ALA A 71 -8.11 7.52 -23.70
N ASP A 72 -8.42 7.26 -22.43
CA ASP A 72 -9.67 7.64 -21.77
C ASP A 72 -9.42 8.73 -20.72
N LYS A 73 -9.58 9.99 -21.15
CA LYS A 73 -9.40 11.12 -20.25
C LYS A 73 -10.39 11.12 -19.07
N ALA A 74 -11.61 10.66 -19.26
CA ALA A 74 -12.59 10.60 -18.19
C ALA A 74 -12.17 9.61 -17.10
N PHE A 75 -11.69 8.44 -17.50
CA PHE A 75 -11.11 7.46 -16.58
C PHE A 75 -9.89 8.00 -15.86
N TYR A 76 -8.96 8.65 -16.59
CA TYR A 76 -7.80 9.30 -15.99
C TYR A 76 -8.20 10.31 -14.91
N ASP A 77 -9.15 11.18 -15.22
CA ASP A 77 -9.60 12.24 -14.30
C ASP A 77 -10.31 11.64 -13.05
N ILE A 78 -11.04 10.54 -13.20
CA ILE A 78 -11.66 9.81 -12.08
C ILE A 78 -10.57 9.27 -11.14
N ILE A 79 -9.60 8.52 -11.66
CA ILE A 79 -8.53 7.94 -10.85
C ILE A 79 -7.70 9.05 -10.20
N LYS A 80 -7.33 10.09 -10.94
CA LYS A 80 -6.63 11.26 -10.43
C LYS A 80 -7.34 11.90 -9.23
N ASN A 81 -8.61 12.20 -9.37
CA ASN A 81 -9.37 12.90 -8.32
C ASN A 81 -9.56 12.01 -7.09
N ASN A 82 -9.84 10.72 -7.31
CA ASN A 82 -9.95 9.76 -6.23
C ASN A 82 -8.60 9.57 -5.51
N ALA A 83 -7.49 9.50 -6.23
CA ALA A 83 -6.15 9.41 -5.65
C ALA A 83 -5.86 10.60 -4.74
N LEU A 84 -6.10 11.83 -5.22
CA LEU A 84 -5.92 13.06 -4.43
C LEU A 84 -6.75 13.06 -3.15
N SER A 85 -8.04 12.69 -3.23
CA SER A 85 -8.91 12.65 -2.08
C SER A 85 -8.47 11.58 -1.09
N HIS A 86 -8.24 10.37 -1.58
CA HIS A 86 -7.90 9.21 -0.75
C HIS A 86 -6.56 9.38 -0.03
N ILE A 87 -5.50 9.81 -0.73
CA ILE A 87 -4.18 9.97 -0.12
C ILE A 87 -4.17 11.04 0.97
N ASN A 88 -4.91 12.14 0.76
CA ASN A 88 -5.05 13.20 1.76
C ASN A 88 -5.86 12.76 2.99
N GLU A 89 -6.72 11.76 2.86
CA GLU A 89 -7.45 11.17 3.97
C GLU A 89 -6.58 10.18 4.75
N VAL A 90 -5.93 9.22 4.06
CA VAL A 90 -5.26 8.09 4.71
C VAL A 90 -3.85 8.42 5.20
N LEU A 91 -3.15 9.36 4.56
CA LEU A 91 -1.79 9.81 4.91
C LEU A 91 -1.73 11.28 5.32
N SER A 92 -2.83 11.89 5.77
CA SER A 92 -2.78 13.22 6.34
C SER A 92 -1.93 13.24 7.63
N GLU A 93 -1.33 14.38 7.92
CA GLU A 93 -0.55 14.57 9.15
C GLU A 93 -1.40 14.28 10.39
N GLU A 94 -2.66 14.73 10.39
CA GLU A 94 -3.61 14.49 11.46
C GLU A 94 -3.87 13.00 11.66
N ARG A 95 -4.14 12.26 10.56
CA ARG A 95 -4.40 10.82 10.62
C ARG A 95 -3.20 10.05 11.14
N ILE A 96 -2.03 10.33 10.61
CA ILE A 96 -0.78 9.68 11.04
C ILE A 96 -0.48 10.00 12.51
N THR A 97 -0.69 11.24 12.93
CA THR A 97 -0.50 11.64 14.34
C THR A 97 -1.41 10.85 15.27
N VAL A 98 -2.69 10.67 14.91
CA VAL A 98 -3.63 9.85 15.70
C VAL A 98 -3.15 8.40 15.78
N MET A 99 -2.81 7.79 14.64
CA MET A 99 -2.34 6.39 14.59
C MET A 99 -1.08 6.18 15.42
N MET A 100 -0.11 7.10 15.36
CA MET A 100 1.12 7.04 16.16
C MET A 100 0.80 7.12 17.65
N ARG A 101 -0.07 8.02 18.07
CA ARG A 101 -0.49 8.19 19.46
C ARG A 101 -1.16 6.91 19.98
N GLU A 102 -2.14 6.39 19.26
CA GLU A 102 -2.84 5.16 19.61
C GLU A 102 -1.86 3.97 19.77
N ARG A 103 -0.88 3.86 18.86
CA ARG A 103 0.13 2.80 18.94
C ARG A 103 1.04 2.95 20.16
N VAL A 104 1.48 4.15 20.46
CA VAL A 104 2.30 4.43 21.66
C VAL A 104 1.52 4.11 22.93
N GLU A 105 0.25 4.48 23.01
CA GLU A 105 -0.61 4.17 24.16
C GLU A 105 -0.82 2.65 24.32
N ALA A 106 -1.03 1.92 23.24
CA ALA A 106 -1.14 0.46 23.26
C ALA A 106 0.14 -0.19 23.80
N ILE A 107 1.31 0.21 23.29
CA ILE A 107 2.61 -0.29 23.77
C ILE A 107 2.81 -0.01 25.26
N ARG A 108 2.46 1.20 25.74
CA ARG A 108 2.56 1.54 27.15
C ARG A 108 1.66 0.67 28.03
N LYS A 109 0.46 0.36 27.56
CA LYS A 109 -0.47 -0.53 28.27
C LYS A 109 0.06 -1.95 28.34
N GLU A 110 0.50 -2.50 27.20
CA GLU A 110 1.11 -3.83 27.12
C GLU A 110 2.33 -3.97 28.07
N ALA A 111 3.20 -2.97 28.09
CA ALA A 111 4.37 -2.95 28.98
C ALA A 111 3.98 -2.94 30.47
N LYS A 112 2.98 -2.14 30.86
CA LYS A 112 2.48 -2.11 32.24
C LYS A 112 1.87 -3.46 32.67
N GLU A 113 1.12 -4.10 31.79
CA GLU A 113 0.52 -5.41 32.05
C GLU A 113 1.60 -6.51 32.20
N ALA A 114 2.65 -6.46 31.37
CA ALA A 114 3.78 -7.38 31.46
C ALA A 114 4.55 -7.22 32.78
N LEU A 115 4.78 -5.99 33.24
CA LEU A 115 5.44 -5.72 34.52
C LEU A 115 4.63 -6.28 35.71
N LYS A 116 3.31 -6.02 35.76
CA LYS A 116 2.44 -6.56 36.81
C LYS A 116 2.48 -8.09 36.90
N LYS A 117 2.44 -8.78 35.77
CA LYS A 117 2.53 -10.25 35.70
C LYS A 117 3.86 -10.80 36.21
N ASN A 118 4.94 -10.02 36.13
CA ASN A 118 6.25 -10.42 36.67
C ASN A 118 6.39 -10.18 38.18
N GLU A 119 5.65 -9.20 38.72
CA GLU A 119 5.63 -8.92 40.18
C GLU A 119 4.76 -9.90 40.98
N GLU A 120 3.81 -10.57 40.32
CA GLU A 120 2.90 -11.57 40.90
C GLU A 120 3.49 -12.99 40.93
N LYS A 121 4.69 -13.20 40.38
CA LYS A 121 5.42 -14.47 40.39
C LYS A 121 6.51 -14.51 41.45
#